data_e2ef8770f43ea599c4c15f7fa833dfb9
#
_entry.id   e2ef8770f43ea599c4c15f7fa833dfb9
#
_cell.length_a   1.000
_cell.length_b   1.000
_cell.length_c   1.000
_cell.angle_alpha   90.00
_cell.angle_beta   90.00
_cell.angle_gamma   90.00
#
_symmetry.space_group_name_H-M   'P 1'
#
loop_
_entity.id
_entity.type
_entity.pdbx_description
1 polymer ?
#
loop_
_entity_poly.entity_id
_entity_poly.type
_entity_poly.pdbx_seq_one_letter_code
_entity_poly.pdbx_strand_id
1 'polypeptide(L)'
;MNRRDFLHLFGCGCMSFGLSSCSSTPITERKQLKLVPEAKLNAQAAAVFEKIKEKEKLSPDIKTLNEIKEIGKKMEDSISEYFAQSNLPDPTQNFDWEYILIDNKKVKNAWCMPGGKIAVYSGMLDITKNTNGLAAVMGHEIAHAVAKHSVERASRTVLLNTSTSLIDIFTGGKLSQVNRATGMNSVGLLSQIGI
;
A
#
# COMPACT_ATOMS: atom_id res chain seq x y z
N MET A 1 -38.24 -27.98 -15.28
CA MET A 1 -37.41 -26.78 -15.06
C MET A 1 -36.89 -26.36 -16.44
N ASN A 2 -37.41 -25.28 -16.98
CA ASN A 2 -37.06 -24.86 -18.35
C ASN A 2 -35.71 -24.13 -18.38
N ARG A 3 -34.98 -24.22 -19.50
CA ARG A 3 -33.67 -23.54 -19.69
C ARG A 3 -33.70 -22.05 -19.41
N ARG A 4 -34.84 -21.40 -19.56
CA ARG A 4 -35.06 -19.98 -19.24
C ARG A 4 -35.04 -19.72 -17.73
N ASP A 5 -35.66 -20.59 -16.92
CA ASP A 5 -35.71 -20.45 -15.46
C ASP A 5 -34.33 -20.63 -14.83
N PHE A 6 -33.49 -21.49 -15.40
CA PHE A 6 -32.11 -21.68 -14.99
C PHE A 6 -31.23 -20.42 -15.23
N LEU A 7 -31.41 -19.78 -16.38
CA LEU A 7 -30.70 -18.54 -16.73
C LEU A 7 -31.11 -17.34 -15.85
N HIS A 8 -32.39 -17.26 -15.46
CA HIS A 8 -32.86 -16.22 -14.56
C HIS A 8 -32.38 -16.41 -13.12
N LEU A 9 -32.27 -17.65 -12.65
CA LEU A 9 -31.74 -17.97 -11.32
C LEU A 9 -30.24 -17.67 -11.19
N PHE A 10 -29.45 -17.94 -12.22
CA PHE A 10 -28.01 -17.66 -12.24
C PHE A 10 -27.71 -16.19 -12.54
N GLY A 11 -28.49 -15.50 -13.34
CA GLY A 11 -28.30 -14.10 -13.70
C GLY A 11 -28.54 -13.14 -12.53
N CYS A 12 -29.52 -13.38 -11.65
CA CYS A 12 -29.77 -12.56 -10.48
C CYS A 12 -28.80 -12.80 -9.32
N GLY A 13 -28.25 -14.00 -9.18
CA GLY A 13 -27.33 -14.34 -8.08
C GLY A 13 -25.94 -13.72 -8.23
N CYS A 14 -25.46 -13.55 -9.46
CA CYS A 14 -24.11 -13.01 -9.71
C CYS A 14 -24.02 -11.47 -9.60
N MET A 15 -25.12 -10.73 -9.76
CA MET A 15 -25.09 -9.27 -9.65
C MET A 15 -24.99 -8.76 -8.20
N SER A 16 -25.38 -9.55 -7.21
CA SER A 16 -25.39 -9.12 -5.80
C SER A 16 -24.00 -9.20 -5.12
N PHE A 17 -23.05 -9.96 -5.65
CA PHE A 17 -21.73 -10.13 -5.05
C PHE A 17 -20.70 -9.06 -5.49
N GLY A 18 -20.96 -8.31 -6.55
CA GLY A 18 -20.00 -7.35 -7.11
C GLY A 18 -19.95 -5.98 -6.43
N LEU A 19 -20.93 -5.63 -5.60
CA LEU A 19 -21.08 -4.26 -5.07
C LEU A 19 -20.39 -4.03 -3.73
N SER A 20 -19.94 -5.08 -3.04
CA SER A 20 -19.31 -4.97 -1.70
C SER A 20 -17.79 -4.70 -1.73
N SER A 21 -17.15 -4.70 -2.89
CA SER A 21 -15.69 -4.55 -3.02
C SER A 21 -15.21 -3.10 -3.14
N CYS A 22 -16.12 -2.13 -3.19
CA CYS A 22 -15.79 -0.71 -3.23
C CYS A 22 -15.99 -0.10 -1.84
N SER A 23 -14.92 0.46 -1.27
CA SER A 23 -15.01 1.29 -0.07
C SER A 23 -14.50 2.69 -0.39
N SER A 24 -14.92 3.70 0.37
CA SER A 24 -14.38 5.05 0.27
C SER A 24 -13.05 5.17 1.03
N THR A 25 -12.20 6.10 0.57
CA THR A 25 -11.01 6.51 1.32
C THR A 25 -11.42 7.27 2.57
N PRO A 26 -10.68 7.14 3.68
CA PRO A 26 -11.07 7.73 4.96
C PRO A 26 -11.25 9.26 4.95
N ILE A 27 -10.50 9.99 4.12
CA ILE A 27 -10.50 11.47 4.14
C ILE A 27 -11.14 12.05 2.88
N THR A 28 -10.88 11.48 1.71
CA THR A 28 -11.32 12.05 0.42
C THR A 28 -12.62 11.44 -0.09
N GLU A 29 -13.21 10.49 0.63
CA GLU A 29 -14.41 9.73 0.27
C GLU A 29 -14.38 9.10 -1.13
N ARG A 30 -13.21 9.11 -1.76
CA ARG A 30 -12.99 8.52 -3.08
C ARG A 30 -13.21 7.01 -3.03
N LYS A 31 -14.00 6.48 -3.95
CA LYS A 31 -14.21 5.03 -4.06
C LYS A 31 -12.89 4.32 -4.40
N GLN A 32 -12.55 3.33 -3.59
CA GLN A 32 -11.37 2.49 -3.77
C GLN A 32 -11.76 1.03 -3.94
N LEU A 33 -11.00 0.32 -4.77
CA LEU A 33 -11.11 -1.12 -4.90
C LEU A 33 -10.36 -1.80 -3.76
N LYS A 34 -11.05 -2.62 -2.97
CA LYS A 34 -10.47 -3.38 -1.84
C LYS A 34 -10.72 -4.88 -2.05
N LEU A 35 -9.89 -5.53 -2.87
CA LEU A 35 -9.92 -6.99 -3.07
C LEU A 35 -8.95 -7.72 -2.13
N VAL A 36 -7.93 -7.02 -1.63
CA VAL A 36 -6.92 -7.58 -0.73
C VAL A 36 -7.24 -7.18 0.70
N PRO A 37 -7.33 -8.14 1.65
CA PRO A 37 -7.50 -7.84 3.05
C PRO A 37 -6.32 -7.03 3.60
N GLU A 38 -6.62 -5.92 4.28
CA GLU A 38 -5.63 -4.99 4.82
C GLU A 38 -4.69 -5.67 5.83
N ALA A 39 -5.24 -6.51 6.73
CA ALA A 39 -4.44 -7.25 7.69
C ALA A 39 -3.37 -8.15 7.02
N LYS A 40 -3.70 -8.77 5.88
CA LYS A 40 -2.74 -9.57 5.11
C LYS A 40 -1.63 -8.70 4.54
N LEU A 41 -1.98 -7.51 4.04
CA LEU A 41 -1.01 -6.59 3.46
C LEU A 41 -0.08 -6.03 4.54
N ASN A 42 -0.62 -5.67 5.72
CA ASN A 42 0.17 -5.20 6.86
C ASN A 42 1.15 -6.28 7.34
N ALA A 43 0.71 -7.54 7.44
CA ALA A 43 1.58 -8.65 7.82
C ALA A 43 2.71 -8.90 6.79
N GLN A 44 2.39 -8.80 5.50
CA GLN A 44 3.41 -8.91 4.44
C GLN A 44 4.41 -7.74 4.50
N ALA A 45 3.93 -6.52 4.71
CA ALA A 45 4.77 -5.34 4.85
C ALA A 45 5.71 -5.45 6.05
N ALA A 46 5.21 -5.91 7.21
CA ALA A 46 6.03 -6.16 8.39
C ALA A 46 7.15 -7.18 8.10
N ALA A 47 6.83 -8.30 7.45
CA ALA A 47 7.83 -9.31 7.09
C ALA A 47 8.90 -8.79 6.11
N VAL A 48 8.51 -7.92 5.17
CA VAL A 48 9.45 -7.24 4.25
C VAL A 48 10.32 -6.24 5.00
N PHE A 49 9.73 -5.50 5.93
CA PHE A 49 10.44 -4.51 6.73
C PHE A 49 11.53 -5.14 7.59
N GLU A 50 11.27 -6.30 8.22
CA GLU A 50 12.29 -7.06 8.94
C GLU A 50 13.47 -7.44 8.03
N LYS A 51 13.18 -7.94 6.82
CA LYS A 51 14.23 -8.27 5.85
C LYS A 51 15.04 -7.04 5.42
N ILE A 52 14.41 -5.87 5.36
CA ILE A 52 15.12 -4.62 5.08
C ILE A 52 16.05 -4.27 6.24
N LYS A 53 15.62 -4.39 7.49
CA LYS A 53 16.47 -4.17 8.67
C LYS A 53 17.69 -5.11 8.71
N GLU A 54 17.54 -6.33 8.21
CA GLU A 54 18.64 -7.29 8.13
C GLU A 54 19.63 -6.99 6.99
N LYS A 55 19.16 -6.46 5.87
CA LYS A 55 19.97 -6.24 4.65
C LYS A 55 20.60 -4.86 4.59
N GLU A 56 19.91 -3.85 5.06
CA GLU A 56 20.34 -2.46 4.96
C GLU A 56 21.17 -2.08 6.18
N LYS A 57 22.16 -1.24 5.96
CA LYS A 57 22.95 -0.67 7.05
C LYS A 57 22.14 0.38 7.79
N LEU A 58 21.70 0.09 9.00
CA LEU A 58 21.02 1.07 9.84
C LEU A 58 22.00 2.12 10.34
N SER A 59 21.55 3.37 10.42
CA SER A 59 22.36 4.48 10.88
C SER A 59 22.61 4.40 12.38
N PRO A 60 23.86 4.63 12.84
CA PRO A 60 24.16 4.77 14.26
C PRO A 60 23.75 6.13 14.86
N ASP A 61 23.23 7.05 14.05
CA ASP A 61 22.79 8.38 14.51
C ASP A 61 21.47 8.30 15.27
N ILE A 62 21.60 8.00 16.57
CA ILE A 62 20.47 7.89 17.50
C ILE A 62 19.73 9.22 17.63
N LYS A 63 20.42 10.36 17.54
CA LYS A 63 19.81 11.68 17.66
C LYS A 63 18.78 11.90 16.53
N THR A 64 19.21 11.69 15.29
CA THR A 64 18.33 11.82 14.13
C THR A 64 17.22 10.77 14.14
N LEU A 65 17.50 9.54 14.55
CA LEU A 65 16.47 8.51 14.68
C LEU A 65 15.39 8.90 15.72
N ASN A 66 15.79 9.48 16.85
CA ASN A 66 14.84 9.97 17.85
C ASN A 66 14.01 11.14 17.32
N GLU A 67 14.61 12.07 16.57
CA GLU A 67 13.88 13.14 15.89
C GLU A 67 12.81 12.58 14.92
N ILE A 68 13.16 11.58 14.12
CA ILE A 68 12.22 10.88 13.23
C ILE A 68 11.06 10.27 14.02
N LYS A 69 11.35 9.60 15.14
CA LYS A 69 10.34 9.00 16.02
C LYS A 69 9.42 10.05 16.65
N GLU A 70 9.98 11.17 17.11
CA GLU A 70 9.19 12.26 17.68
C GLU A 70 8.25 12.90 16.65
N ILE A 71 8.74 13.13 15.42
CA ILE A 71 7.91 13.60 14.31
C ILE A 71 6.79 12.59 14.03
N GLY A 72 7.16 11.32 13.90
CA GLY A 72 6.21 10.24 13.66
C GLY A 72 5.13 10.17 14.73
N LYS A 73 5.53 10.20 16.02
CA LYS A 73 4.58 10.16 17.13
C LYS A 73 3.59 11.33 17.13
N LYS A 74 4.05 12.53 16.84
CA LYS A 74 3.15 13.69 16.70
C LYS A 74 2.13 13.50 15.56
N MET A 75 2.54 12.85 14.46
CA MET A 75 1.64 12.55 13.34
C MET A 75 0.64 11.47 13.71
N GLU A 76 1.07 10.39 14.36
CA GLU A 76 0.18 9.35 14.89
C GLU A 76 -0.92 9.96 15.76
N ASP A 77 -0.53 10.78 16.73
CA ASP A 77 -1.45 11.43 17.67
C ASP A 77 -2.43 12.36 16.93
N SER A 78 -1.92 13.16 15.98
CA SER A 78 -2.74 14.08 15.18
C SER A 78 -3.73 13.33 14.28
N ILE A 79 -3.35 12.18 13.72
CA ILE A 79 -4.25 11.34 12.92
C ILE A 79 -5.37 10.80 13.79
N SER A 80 -5.04 10.18 14.92
CA SER A 80 -6.02 9.62 15.84
C SER A 80 -6.97 10.70 16.38
N GLU A 81 -6.46 11.87 16.73
CA GLU A 81 -7.27 13.00 17.17
C GLU A 81 -8.22 13.49 16.08
N TYR A 82 -7.75 13.66 14.85
CA TYR A 82 -8.57 14.07 13.71
C TYR A 82 -9.75 13.12 13.47
N PHE A 83 -9.50 11.80 13.47
CA PHE A 83 -10.54 10.82 13.24
C PHE A 83 -11.52 10.75 14.42
N ALA A 84 -11.04 10.90 15.66
CA ALA A 84 -11.89 10.97 16.85
C ALA A 84 -12.82 12.20 16.81
N GLN A 85 -12.28 13.38 16.51
CA GLN A 85 -13.06 14.63 16.40
C GLN A 85 -14.08 14.59 15.26
N SER A 86 -13.74 13.88 14.16
CA SER A 86 -14.62 13.73 13.00
C SER A 86 -15.67 12.63 13.17
N ASN A 87 -15.68 11.89 14.29
CA ASN A 87 -16.49 10.70 14.50
C ASN A 87 -16.33 9.64 13.39
N LEU A 88 -15.12 9.52 12.83
CA LEU A 88 -14.78 8.54 11.81
C LEU A 88 -13.89 7.44 12.40
N PRO A 89 -13.97 6.22 11.89
CA PRO A 89 -13.08 5.15 12.31
C PRO A 89 -11.62 5.48 11.88
N ASP A 90 -10.70 5.42 12.85
CA ASP A 90 -9.28 5.65 12.59
C ASP A 90 -8.72 4.52 11.70
N PRO A 91 -8.25 4.83 10.49
CA PRO A 91 -7.69 3.84 9.57
C PRO A 91 -6.35 3.27 10.04
N THR A 92 -5.73 3.88 11.04
CA THR A 92 -4.41 3.51 11.57
C THR A 92 -4.46 2.76 12.90
N GLN A 93 -5.66 2.50 13.45
CA GLN A 93 -5.81 1.84 14.76
C GLN A 93 -5.12 0.45 14.84
N ASN A 94 -4.90 -0.22 13.71
CA ASN A 94 -4.23 -1.52 13.61
C ASN A 94 -2.81 -1.40 13.04
N PHE A 95 -2.23 -0.19 13.03
CA PHE A 95 -0.85 0.00 12.62
C PHE A 95 0.08 -0.32 13.80
N ASP A 96 1.16 -0.99 13.48
CA ASP A 96 2.29 -1.23 14.37
C ASP A 96 3.45 -0.34 13.90
N TRP A 97 3.43 0.92 14.37
CA TRP A 97 4.33 1.97 13.93
C TRP A 97 5.78 1.65 14.29
N GLU A 98 6.63 1.70 13.28
CA GLU A 98 8.07 1.47 13.45
C GLU A 98 8.86 2.37 12.50
N TYR A 99 9.97 2.94 13.01
CA TYR A 99 10.78 3.92 12.32
C TYR A 99 12.23 3.47 12.26
N ILE A 100 12.85 3.50 11.06
CA ILE A 100 14.27 3.26 10.89
C ILE A 100 14.93 4.38 10.09
N LEU A 101 16.22 4.61 10.38
CA LEU A 101 17.10 5.45 9.58
C LEU A 101 18.14 4.57 8.90
N ILE A 102 18.13 4.54 7.57
CA ILE A 102 19.06 3.74 6.76
C ILE A 102 20.26 4.60 6.39
N ASP A 103 21.48 4.10 6.69
CA ASP A 103 22.74 4.79 6.38
C ASP A 103 23.11 4.65 4.90
N ASN A 104 22.45 5.45 4.05
CA ASN A 104 22.75 5.52 2.64
C ASN A 104 22.54 6.94 2.11
N LYS A 105 23.63 7.72 2.06
CA LYS A 105 23.62 9.12 1.59
C LYS A 105 23.33 9.28 0.10
N LYS A 106 23.49 8.22 -0.69
CA LYS A 106 23.24 8.27 -2.14
C LYS A 106 21.76 8.20 -2.47
N VAL A 107 20.97 7.57 -1.60
CA VAL A 107 19.52 7.43 -1.78
C VAL A 107 18.81 8.59 -1.08
N LYS A 108 18.08 9.38 -1.85
CA LYS A 108 17.31 10.54 -1.39
C LYS A 108 15.83 10.16 -1.37
N ASN A 109 15.46 9.30 -0.42
CA ASN A 109 14.12 8.73 -0.34
C ASN A 109 13.68 8.54 1.11
N ALA A 110 12.37 8.48 1.29
CA ALA A 110 11.68 7.97 2.48
C ALA A 110 10.44 7.22 2.00
N TRP A 111 9.91 6.32 2.82
CA TRP A 111 8.68 5.59 2.48
C TRP A 111 7.96 5.12 3.73
N CYS A 112 6.65 4.93 3.61
CA CYS A 112 5.79 4.31 4.59
C CYS A 112 5.07 3.11 3.97
N MET A 113 5.32 1.92 4.50
CA MET A 113 4.61 0.70 4.11
C MET A 113 3.28 0.56 4.87
N PRO A 114 2.36 -0.29 4.37
CA PRO A 114 1.17 -0.68 5.10
C PRO A 114 1.48 -1.12 6.52
N GLY A 115 0.62 -0.76 7.46
CA GLY A 115 0.83 -1.08 8.88
C GLY A 115 1.79 -0.16 9.62
N GLY A 116 2.20 0.99 9.02
CA GLY A 116 2.98 2.02 9.72
C GLY A 116 4.49 1.74 9.79
N LYS A 117 5.05 0.99 8.83
CA LYS A 117 6.50 0.72 8.76
C LYS A 117 7.20 1.80 7.94
N ILE A 118 8.02 2.62 8.57
CA ILE A 118 8.61 3.84 7.99
C ILE A 118 10.13 3.74 7.96
N ALA A 119 10.70 4.07 6.80
CA ALA A 119 12.13 4.24 6.66
C ALA A 119 12.47 5.59 6.05
N VAL A 120 13.54 6.19 6.58
CA VAL A 120 14.17 7.38 6.03
C VAL A 120 15.61 7.03 5.68
N TYR A 121 16.04 7.38 4.48
CA TYR A 121 17.44 7.26 4.09
C TYR A 121 18.23 8.50 4.53
N SER A 122 19.45 8.32 4.99
CA SER A 122 20.30 9.44 5.44
C SER A 122 20.53 10.50 4.34
N GLY A 123 20.48 10.11 3.07
CA GLY A 123 20.53 11.06 1.95
C GLY A 123 19.32 11.97 1.82
N MET A 124 18.16 11.61 2.41
CA MET A 124 16.99 12.48 2.43
C MET A 124 17.19 13.69 3.34
N LEU A 125 18.03 13.58 4.38
CA LEU A 125 18.31 14.65 5.31
C LEU A 125 18.99 15.86 4.62
N ASP A 126 19.76 15.62 3.56
CA ASP A 126 20.37 16.68 2.75
C ASP A 126 19.33 17.49 1.98
N ILE A 127 18.18 16.88 1.64
CA ILE A 127 17.08 17.53 0.94
C ILE A 127 16.18 18.27 1.92
N THR A 128 15.82 17.63 3.03
CA THR A 128 14.88 18.18 4.01
C THR A 128 15.50 19.30 4.84
N LYS A 129 16.81 19.31 5.03
CA LYS A 129 17.65 20.32 5.68
C LYS A 129 17.33 20.61 7.15
N ASN A 130 16.10 20.41 7.59
CA ASN A 130 15.64 20.68 8.94
C ASN A 130 14.43 19.82 9.30
N THR A 131 14.02 19.86 10.58
CA THR A 131 12.90 19.13 11.15
C THR A 131 11.59 19.36 10.39
N ASN A 132 11.30 20.59 9.97
CA ASN A 132 10.06 20.91 9.25
C ASN A 132 10.03 20.25 7.86
N GLY A 133 11.16 20.28 7.14
CA GLY A 133 11.28 19.60 5.85
C GLY A 133 11.17 18.08 5.99
N LEU A 134 11.77 17.51 7.03
CA LEU A 134 11.66 16.10 7.34
C LEU A 134 10.21 15.71 7.69
N ALA A 135 9.54 16.52 8.52
CA ALA A 135 8.13 16.34 8.84
C ALA A 135 7.23 16.41 7.60
N ALA A 136 7.48 17.34 6.68
CA ALA A 136 6.70 17.43 5.45
C ALA A 136 6.82 16.16 4.59
N VAL A 137 8.03 15.61 4.43
CA VAL A 137 8.25 14.36 3.70
C VAL A 137 7.59 13.18 4.41
N MET A 138 7.81 13.02 5.71
CA MET A 138 7.22 11.94 6.48
C MET A 138 5.68 12.00 6.46
N GLY A 139 5.10 13.20 6.58
CA GLY A 139 3.65 13.40 6.50
C GLY A 139 3.08 13.00 5.15
N HIS A 140 3.80 13.27 4.06
CA HIS A 140 3.42 12.83 2.73
C HIS A 140 3.37 11.30 2.62
N GLU A 141 4.42 10.61 3.10
CA GLU A 141 4.50 9.16 3.07
C GLU A 141 3.44 8.49 3.98
N ILE A 142 3.24 9.04 5.17
CA ILE A 142 2.20 8.58 6.11
C ILE A 142 0.80 8.78 5.50
N ALA A 143 0.55 9.91 4.84
CA ALA A 143 -0.74 10.17 4.19
C ALA A 143 -1.07 9.11 3.11
N HIS A 144 -0.07 8.61 2.38
CA HIS A 144 -0.26 7.50 1.45
C HIS A 144 -0.71 6.21 2.14
N ALA A 145 -0.16 5.91 3.31
CA ALA A 145 -0.55 4.74 4.11
C ALA A 145 -1.96 4.92 4.71
N VAL A 146 -2.28 6.09 5.27
CA VAL A 146 -3.61 6.44 5.79
C VAL A 146 -4.68 6.37 4.70
N ALA A 147 -4.40 6.90 3.51
CA ALA A 147 -5.28 6.82 2.34
C ALA A 147 -5.36 5.42 1.71
N LYS A 148 -4.63 4.44 2.26
CA LYS A 148 -4.62 3.03 1.82
C LYS A 148 -4.29 2.84 0.34
N HIS A 149 -3.41 3.69 -0.21
CA HIS A 149 -3.00 3.61 -1.62
C HIS A 149 -2.37 2.27 -1.99
N SER A 150 -1.64 1.65 -1.06
CA SER A 150 -1.06 0.32 -1.27
C SER A 150 -2.11 -0.78 -1.38
N VAL A 151 -3.22 -0.71 -0.62
CA VAL A 151 -4.35 -1.65 -0.70
C VAL A 151 -5.02 -1.52 -2.07
N GLU A 152 -5.25 -0.30 -2.53
CA GLU A 152 -5.85 -0.06 -3.84
C GLU A 152 -4.96 -0.58 -4.97
N ARG A 153 -3.64 -0.30 -4.90
CA ARG A 153 -2.67 -0.77 -5.89
C ARG A 153 -2.61 -2.29 -5.95
N ALA A 154 -2.51 -2.95 -4.79
CA ALA A 154 -2.52 -4.41 -4.70
C ALA A 154 -3.83 -5.00 -5.25
N SER A 155 -4.97 -4.38 -4.94
CA SER A 155 -6.27 -4.82 -5.44
C SER A 155 -6.41 -4.67 -6.95
N ARG A 156 -5.90 -3.59 -7.53
CA ARG A 156 -5.82 -3.39 -8.99
C ARG A 156 -4.95 -4.45 -9.66
N THR A 157 -3.81 -4.78 -9.06
CA THR A 157 -2.92 -5.84 -9.59
C THR A 157 -3.61 -7.19 -9.59
N VAL A 158 -4.32 -7.55 -8.52
CA VAL A 158 -5.11 -8.79 -8.47
C VAL A 158 -6.19 -8.79 -9.55
N LEU A 159 -6.91 -7.68 -9.73
CA LEU A 159 -7.95 -7.55 -10.75
C LEU A 159 -7.37 -7.73 -12.16
N LEU A 160 -6.26 -7.07 -12.46
CA LEU A 160 -5.60 -7.15 -13.76
C LEU A 160 -5.11 -8.57 -14.05
N ASN A 161 -4.47 -9.23 -13.08
CA ASN A 161 -3.99 -10.60 -13.21
C ASN A 161 -5.16 -11.58 -13.42
N THR A 162 -6.26 -11.42 -12.69
CA THR A 162 -7.46 -12.23 -12.82
C THR A 162 -8.12 -12.00 -14.19
N SER A 163 -8.24 -10.75 -14.62
CA SER A 163 -8.82 -10.40 -15.92
C SER A 163 -7.99 -10.96 -17.08
N THR A 164 -6.67 -10.90 -16.98
CA THR A 164 -5.76 -11.47 -17.97
C THR A 164 -5.94 -12.98 -18.06
N SER A 165 -6.05 -13.66 -16.93
CA SER A 165 -6.28 -15.11 -16.89
C SER A 165 -7.63 -15.50 -17.51
N LEU A 166 -8.69 -14.73 -17.25
CA LEU A 166 -10.01 -14.96 -17.86
C LEU A 166 -9.97 -14.73 -19.37
N ILE A 167 -9.33 -13.66 -19.84
CA ILE A 167 -9.17 -13.39 -21.26
C ILE A 167 -8.38 -14.51 -21.93
N ASP A 168 -7.33 -15.03 -21.29
CA ASP A 168 -6.54 -16.15 -21.81
C ASP A 168 -7.40 -17.42 -21.98
N ILE A 169 -8.28 -17.70 -21.02
CA ILE A 169 -9.23 -18.83 -21.12
C ILE A 169 -10.15 -18.66 -22.34
N PHE A 170 -10.69 -17.45 -22.54
CA PHE A 170 -11.60 -17.17 -23.67
C PHE A 170 -10.89 -17.05 -25.03
N THR A 171 -9.62 -16.65 -25.05
CA THR A 171 -8.83 -16.47 -26.29
C THR A 171 -7.95 -17.66 -26.63
N GLY A 172 -8.05 -18.78 -25.88
CA GLY A 172 -7.22 -19.97 -26.07
C GLY A 172 -5.72 -19.74 -25.84
N GLY A 173 -5.36 -18.89 -24.84
CA GLY A 173 -3.98 -18.71 -24.43
C GLY A 173 -3.14 -17.77 -25.31
N LYS A 174 -3.74 -17.07 -26.25
CA LYS A 174 -2.99 -16.18 -27.16
C LYS A 174 -2.35 -15.00 -26.46
N LEU A 175 -2.94 -14.50 -25.36
CA LEU A 175 -2.41 -13.37 -24.59
C LEU A 175 -1.18 -13.76 -23.75
N SER A 176 -1.17 -14.97 -23.20
CA SER A 176 -0.02 -15.47 -22.44
C SER A 176 1.21 -15.71 -23.33
N GLN A 177 1.01 -16.02 -24.62
CA GLN A 177 2.09 -16.11 -25.60
C GLN A 177 2.69 -14.74 -25.93
N VAL A 178 1.86 -13.68 -26.03
CA VAL A 178 2.34 -12.30 -26.24
C VAL A 178 3.12 -11.81 -25.04
N ASN A 179 2.66 -12.07 -23.81
CA ASN A 179 3.36 -11.69 -22.58
C ASN A 179 4.71 -12.42 -22.44
N ARG A 180 4.83 -13.68 -22.87
CA ARG A 180 6.11 -14.40 -22.92
C ARG A 180 7.05 -13.84 -24.01
N ALA A 181 6.52 -13.41 -25.13
CA ALA A 181 7.30 -12.85 -26.24
C ALA A 181 7.81 -11.43 -25.94
N THR A 182 7.08 -10.65 -25.13
CA THR A 182 7.45 -9.27 -24.75
C THR A 182 8.26 -9.19 -23.45
N GLY A 183 8.48 -10.31 -22.76
CA GLY A 183 9.24 -10.36 -21.51
C GLY A 183 8.57 -9.64 -20.32
N MET A 184 7.31 -9.21 -20.47
CA MET A 184 6.54 -8.59 -19.40
C MET A 184 5.98 -9.65 -18.44
N ASN A 185 6.85 -10.16 -17.57
CA ASN A 185 6.41 -10.96 -16.44
C ASN A 185 5.71 -10.06 -15.42
N SER A 186 4.62 -10.55 -14.82
CA SER A 186 3.88 -9.91 -13.73
C SER A 186 4.77 -9.52 -12.53
N VAL A 187 5.95 -10.12 -12.40
CA VAL A 187 6.99 -9.78 -11.41
C VAL A 187 7.76 -8.52 -11.83
N GLY A 188 7.96 -8.26 -13.13
CA GLY A 188 8.62 -7.05 -13.65
C GLY A 188 7.77 -5.78 -13.48
N LEU A 189 6.45 -5.91 -13.41
CA LEU A 189 5.54 -4.79 -13.11
C LEU A 189 5.65 -4.32 -11.65
N LEU A 190 5.97 -5.20 -10.72
CA LEU A 190 6.17 -4.86 -9.31
C LEU A 190 7.47 -4.08 -9.09
N SER A 191 8.52 -4.34 -9.88
CA SER A 191 9.79 -3.62 -9.81
C SER A 191 9.75 -2.24 -10.49
N GLN A 192 8.82 -2.00 -11.42
CA GLN A 192 8.64 -0.69 -12.07
C GLN A 192 7.73 0.27 -11.28
N ILE A 193 7.02 -0.22 -10.27
CA ILE A 193 6.12 0.59 -9.43
C ILE A 193 6.84 1.12 -8.17
N GLY A 194 8.16 1.08 -8.13
CA GLY A 194 8.98 1.78 -7.14
C GLY A 194 8.59 1.43 -5.68
N ILE A 195 8.83 0.18 -5.28
CA ILE A 195 9.10 -0.20 -3.89
C ILE A 195 10.54 -0.67 -3.83
#